data_6e15dfee6029590d4f46b32c0298574e
#
_entry.id   6e15dfee6029590d4f46b32c0298574e
#
_cell.length_a   1.000
_cell.length_b   1.000
_cell.length_c   1.000
_cell.angle_alpha   90.00
_cell.angle_beta   90.00
_cell.angle_gamma   90.00
#
_symmetry.space_group_name_H-M   'P 1'
#
loop_
_entity.id
_entity.type
_entity.pdbx_description
1 polymer ?
#
loop_
_entity_poly.entity_id
_entity_poly.type
_entity_poly.pdbx_seq_one_letter_code
_entity_poly.pdbx_strand_id
1 'polypeptide(L)'
;MFDVGGQRDERRKWIQCFNDVTAIIYVAACSSYNMVIREDQTTNRLRESLDLFKSIWNNRWLRTISIILFLNKQDMLAEKVLAGKSKIEDYFPEYANYTVPEDATPDAGEDPKVTRAKFFIRDEFLRISTATGDGKHYCYPHFTCAVDTENIRRVFNDCRDIIQRMHLKQYELL
;
A
#
# COMPACT_ATOMS: atom_id res chain seq x y z
N MET A 1 -1.80 19.20 -1.73
CA MET A 1 -1.83 17.90 -1.05
C MET A 1 -2.51 18.06 0.30
N PHE A 2 -3.41 17.16 0.62
CA PHE A 2 -4.10 17.16 1.90
C PHE A 2 -3.55 16.04 2.78
N ASP A 3 -3.17 16.37 4.00
CA ASP A 3 -2.73 15.39 4.99
C ASP A 3 -3.86 15.15 5.98
N VAL A 4 -4.31 13.91 6.10
CA VAL A 4 -5.43 13.54 6.96
C VAL A 4 -4.97 12.56 8.03
N GLY A 5 -5.58 12.65 9.22
CA GLY A 5 -5.23 11.81 10.35
C GLY A 5 -5.52 10.33 10.12
N GLY A 6 -4.79 9.46 10.82
CA GLY A 6 -4.89 8.02 10.69
C GLY A 6 -5.82 7.34 11.68
N GLN A 7 -6.37 8.03 12.66
CA GLN A 7 -7.25 7.46 13.67
C GLN A 7 -8.65 7.21 13.09
N ARG A 8 -9.33 6.15 13.57
CA ARG A 8 -10.65 5.76 13.06
C ARG A 8 -11.68 6.89 13.12
N ASP A 9 -11.69 7.66 14.21
CA ASP A 9 -12.68 8.72 14.40
C ASP A 9 -12.53 9.86 13.39
N GLU A 10 -11.31 10.11 12.92
CA GLU A 10 -11.02 11.16 11.95
C GLU A 10 -11.29 10.71 10.51
N ARG A 11 -11.31 9.40 10.24
CA ARG A 11 -11.44 8.82 8.89
C ARG A 11 -12.76 9.19 8.21
N ARG A 12 -13.82 9.40 8.98
CA ARG A 12 -15.15 9.76 8.44
C ARG A 12 -15.18 11.13 7.78
N LYS A 13 -14.24 12.00 8.14
CA LYS A 13 -14.18 13.36 7.62
C LYS A 13 -13.37 13.46 6.33
N TRP A 14 -12.66 12.42 5.95
CA TRP A 14 -11.76 12.43 4.80
C TRP A 14 -12.46 12.64 3.47
N ILE A 15 -13.63 12.05 3.30
CA ILE A 15 -14.36 12.05 2.03
C ILE A 15 -14.66 13.47 1.56
N GLN A 16 -14.85 14.41 2.48
CA GLN A 16 -15.12 15.80 2.15
C GLN A 16 -13.90 16.51 1.56
N CYS A 17 -12.69 15.98 1.80
CA CYS A 17 -11.44 16.56 1.31
C CYS A 17 -11.08 16.11 -0.12
N PHE A 18 -11.77 15.10 -0.69
CA PHE A 18 -11.32 14.43 -1.90
C PHE A 18 -12.00 14.89 -3.19
N ASN A 19 -12.86 15.92 -3.15
CA ASN A 19 -13.63 16.35 -4.32
C ASN A 19 -12.79 16.84 -5.50
N ASP A 20 -11.61 17.43 -5.24
CA ASP A 20 -10.73 18.01 -6.26
C ASP A 20 -9.38 17.30 -6.33
N VAL A 21 -9.31 16.05 -5.88
CA VAL A 21 -8.06 15.30 -5.80
C VAL A 21 -7.78 14.53 -7.09
N THR A 22 -6.53 14.58 -7.57
CA THR A 22 -6.10 13.88 -8.79
C THR A 22 -5.64 12.46 -8.50
N ALA A 23 -5.06 12.22 -7.34
CA ALA A 23 -4.56 10.92 -6.91
C ALA A 23 -4.55 10.85 -5.38
N ILE A 24 -4.64 9.65 -4.86
CA ILE A 24 -4.54 9.40 -3.42
C ILE A 24 -3.19 8.73 -3.16
N ILE A 25 -2.44 9.25 -2.19
CA ILE A 25 -1.24 8.60 -1.69
C ILE A 25 -1.62 7.83 -0.43
N TYR A 26 -1.47 6.51 -0.47
CA TYR A 26 -1.76 5.64 0.65
C TYR A 26 -0.46 5.05 1.18
N VAL A 27 -0.17 5.24 2.47
CA VAL A 27 1.06 4.76 3.10
C VAL A 27 0.72 3.63 4.06
N ALA A 28 1.30 2.46 3.83
CA ALA A 28 1.14 1.28 4.67
C ALA A 28 2.47 0.90 5.29
N ALA A 29 2.49 0.63 6.59
CA ALA A 29 3.67 0.16 7.30
C ALA A 29 3.74 -1.37 7.24
N CYS A 30 4.61 -1.90 6.37
CA CYS A 30 4.72 -3.34 6.16
C CYS A 30 5.20 -4.09 7.40
N SER A 31 5.97 -3.43 8.26
CA SER A 31 6.46 -4.00 9.51
C SER A 31 5.38 -4.20 10.57
N SER A 32 4.16 -3.72 10.34
CA SER A 32 3.08 -3.76 11.33
C SER A 32 2.26 -5.04 11.31
N TYR A 33 2.69 -6.07 10.57
CA TYR A 33 1.97 -7.34 10.46
C TYR A 33 1.79 -8.06 11.80
N ASN A 34 2.65 -7.79 12.78
CA ASN A 34 2.61 -8.38 14.12
C ASN A 34 2.20 -7.38 15.21
N MET A 35 1.55 -6.28 14.83
CA MET A 35 1.15 -5.22 15.75
C MET A 35 -0.36 -5.07 15.80
N VAL A 36 -0.86 -4.51 16.92
CA VAL A 36 -2.29 -4.20 17.07
C VAL A 36 -2.50 -2.69 17.02
N ILE A 37 -3.72 -2.26 16.66
CA ILE A 37 -4.06 -0.85 16.62
C ILE A 37 -4.30 -0.31 18.03
N ARG A 38 -4.10 1.02 18.20
CA ARG A 38 -4.24 1.66 19.51
C ARG A 38 -5.69 1.59 20.03
N GLU A 39 -6.66 1.73 19.13
CA GLU A 39 -8.08 1.79 19.48
C GLU A 39 -8.68 0.43 19.83
N ASP A 40 -8.07 -0.67 19.36
CA ASP A 40 -8.59 -2.02 19.51
C ASP A 40 -7.43 -3.03 19.55
N GLN A 41 -7.14 -3.57 20.74
CA GLN A 41 -6.04 -4.51 20.96
C GLN A 41 -6.25 -5.87 20.29
N THR A 42 -7.43 -6.14 19.74
CA THR A 42 -7.72 -7.41 19.04
C THR A 42 -7.52 -7.29 17.52
N THR A 43 -7.40 -6.07 16.99
CA THR A 43 -7.28 -5.85 15.55
C THR A 43 -5.82 -5.70 15.15
N ASN A 44 -5.36 -6.56 14.24
CA ASN A 44 -4.02 -6.48 13.65
C ASN A 44 -3.89 -5.19 12.83
N ARG A 45 -2.79 -4.47 13.02
CA ARG A 45 -2.59 -3.15 12.38
C ARG A 45 -2.51 -3.24 10.87
N LEU A 46 -1.86 -4.26 10.32
CA LEU A 46 -1.79 -4.44 8.87
C LEU A 46 -3.14 -4.86 8.29
N ARG A 47 -3.89 -5.71 8.99
CA ARG A 47 -5.27 -6.05 8.59
C ARG A 47 -6.16 -4.82 8.55
N GLU A 48 -6.05 -3.95 9.55
CA GLU A 48 -6.80 -2.69 9.57
C GLU A 48 -6.42 -1.81 8.38
N SER A 49 -5.14 -1.77 8.03
CA SER A 49 -4.67 -1.03 6.85
C SER A 49 -5.26 -1.59 5.55
N LEU A 50 -5.33 -2.91 5.43
CA LEU A 50 -5.96 -3.56 4.28
C LEU A 50 -7.46 -3.25 4.20
N ASP A 51 -8.15 -3.28 5.33
CA ASP A 51 -9.59 -2.97 5.39
C ASP A 51 -9.86 -1.51 5.02
N LEU A 52 -9.03 -0.60 5.50
CA LEU A 52 -9.13 0.82 5.14
C LEU A 52 -8.86 1.04 3.65
N PHE A 53 -7.85 0.39 3.10
CA PHE A 53 -7.54 0.45 1.67
C PHE A 53 -8.74 -0.04 0.85
N LYS A 54 -9.35 -1.14 1.26
CA LYS A 54 -10.52 -1.70 0.60
C LYS A 54 -11.69 -0.71 0.64
N SER A 55 -11.92 -0.05 1.77
CA SER A 55 -12.98 0.94 1.91
C SER A 55 -12.77 2.12 0.96
N ILE A 56 -11.53 2.60 0.85
CA ILE A 56 -11.18 3.70 -0.05
C ILE A 56 -11.31 3.26 -1.51
N TRP A 57 -10.78 2.08 -1.84
CA TRP A 57 -10.80 1.56 -3.21
C TRP A 57 -12.22 1.38 -3.73
N ASN A 58 -13.12 0.88 -2.88
CA ASN A 58 -14.51 0.60 -3.26
C ASN A 58 -15.47 1.77 -3.01
N ASN A 59 -14.97 2.90 -2.52
CA ASN A 59 -15.79 4.07 -2.26
C ASN A 59 -16.31 4.65 -3.59
N ARG A 60 -17.61 4.81 -3.70
CA ARG A 60 -18.25 5.27 -4.95
C ARG A 60 -17.78 6.65 -5.41
N TRP A 61 -17.38 7.51 -4.48
CA TRP A 61 -16.91 8.86 -4.79
C TRP A 61 -15.45 8.90 -5.22
N LEU A 62 -14.68 7.84 -4.92
CA LEU A 62 -13.25 7.76 -5.16
C LEU A 62 -12.88 6.76 -6.26
N ARG A 63 -13.85 6.08 -6.86
CA ARG A 63 -13.60 4.97 -7.80
C ARG A 63 -12.95 5.37 -9.13
N THR A 64 -12.84 6.67 -9.41
CA THR A 64 -12.13 7.16 -10.59
C THR A 64 -10.76 7.73 -10.25
N ILE A 65 -10.40 7.72 -8.97
CA ILE A 65 -9.14 8.28 -8.48
C ILE A 65 -8.14 7.15 -8.26
N SER A 66 -7.00 7.19 -8.94
CA SER A 66 -5.95 6.19 -8.77
C SER A 66 -5.24 6.36 -7.44
N ILE A 67 -4.75 5.24 -6.90
CA ILE A 67 -4.05 5.22 -5.62
C ILE A 67 -2.58 4.90 -5.86
N ILE A 68 -1.70 5.73 -5.32
CA ILE A 68 -0.27 5.47 -5.25
C ILE A 68 -0.01 4.86 -3.87
N LEU A 69 0.37 3.59 -3.85
CA LEU A 69 0.55 2.82 -2.63
C LEU A 69 2.02 2.81 -2.23
N PHE A 70 2.32 3.38 -1.07
CA PHE A 70 3.66 3.31 -0.49
C PHE A 70 3.70 2.18 0.53
N LEU A 71 4.41 1.10 0.19
CA LEU A 71 4.68 -0.02 1.09
C LEU A 71 5.94 0.34 1.89
N ASN A 72 5.74 1.08 2.96
CA ASN A 72 6.81 1.70 3.73
C ASN A 72 7.39 0.77 4.78
N LYS A 73 8.45 1.23 5.45
CA LYS A 73 9.13 0.50 6.52
C LYS A 73 9.75 -0.82 6.07
N GLN A 74 10.30 -0.85 4.87
CA GLN A 74 10.92 -2.06 4.30
C GLN A 74 12.12 -2.54 5.12
N ASP A 75 12.91 -1.62 5.66
CA ASP A 75 14.04 -1.93 6.54
C ASP A 75 13.60 -2.67 7.81
N MET A 76 12.53 -2.21 8.44
CA MET A 76 11.98 -2.83 9.65
C MET A 76 11.34 -4.19 9.34
N LEU A 77 10.69 -4.32 8.19
CA LEU A 77 10.15 -5.60 7.75
C LEU A 77 11.26 -6.63 7.57
N ALA A 78 12.34 -6.24 6.90
CA ALA A 78 13.50 -7.11 6.70
C ALA A 78 14.09 -7.58 8.03
N GLU A 79 14.26 -6.67 8.99
CA GLU A 79 14.77 -7.02 10.32
C GLU A 79 13.88 -8.06 11.01
N LYS A 80 12.56 -7.86 11.00
CA LYS A 80 11.62 -8.79 11.64
C LYS A 80 11.62 -10.17 10.98
N VAL A 81 11.65 -10.21 9.67
CA VAL A 81 11.65 -11.46 8.90
C VAL A 81 12.94 -12.24 9.15
N LEU A 82 14.09 -11.56 9.11
CA LEU A 82 15.39 -12.20 9.30
C LEU A 82 15.62 -12.63 10.74
N ALA A 83 15.06 -11.91 11.71
CA ALA A 83 15.14 -12.30 13.12
C ALA A 83 14.35 -13.56 13.43
N GLY A 84 13.26 -13.82 12.67
CA GLY A 84 12.47 -15.04 12.81
C GLY A 84 11.64 -15.15 14.07
N LYS A 85 11.54 -14.07 14.86
CA LYS A 85 10.80 -14.08 16.14
C LYS A 85 9.29 -13.93 15.95
N SER A 86 8.87 -13.23 14.88
CA SER A 86 7.45 -13.02 14.56
C SER A 86 7.23 -13.48 13.13
N LYS A 87 6.50 -14.59 12.99
CA LYS A 87 6.25 -15.19 11.67
C LYS A 87 4.99 -14.59 11.06
N ILE A 88 5.06 -14.25 9.77
CA ILE A 88 3.91 -13.66 9.06
C ILE A 88 2.74 -14.63 9.04
N GLU A 89 2.98 -15.92 8.85
CA GLU A 89 1.94 -16.94 8.79
C GLU A 89 1.15 -17.08 10.10
N ASP A 90 1.67 -16.63 11.23
CA ASP A 90 0.94 -16.61 12.50
C ASP A 90 -0.16 -15.55 12.51
N TYR A 91 -0.02 -14.50 11.71
CA TYR A 91 -0.98 -13.39 11.60
C TYR A 91 -1.76 -13.44 10.29
N PHE A 92 -1.14 -13.99 9.25
CA PHE A 92 -1.71 -14.15 7.91
C PHE A 92 -1.49 -15.58 7.47
N PRO A 93 -2.42 -16.52 7.83
CA PRO A 93 -2.24 -17.95 7.53
C PRO A 93 -2.03 -18.23 6.05
N GLU A 94 -2.58 -17.43 5.16
CA GLU A 94 -2.43 -17.57 3.72
C GLU A 94 -0.98 -17.42 3.23
N TYR A 95 -0.11 -16.84 4.05
CA TYR A 95 1.31 -16.70 3.74
C TYR A 95 2.04 -18.05 3.62
N ALA A 96 1.56 -19.07 4.36
CA ALA A 96 2.19 -20.38 4.34
C ALA A 96 2.25 -21.00 2.93
N ASN A 97 1.25 -20.69 2.10
CA ASN A 97 1.14 -21.25 0.75
C ASN A 97 1.49 -20.21 -0.34
N TYR A 98 1.98 -19.05 0.04
CA TYR A 98 2.28 -18.00 -0.91
C TYR A 98 3.56 -18.29 -1.69
N THR A 99 3.50 -18.10 -3.00
CA THR A 99 4.64 -18.22 -3.90
C THR A 99 4.89 -16.86 -4.56
N VAL A 100 6.15 -16.44 -4.59
CA VAL A 100 6.54 -15.17 -5.24
C VAL A 100 6.23 -15.26 -6.73
N PRO A 101 5.59 -14.25 -7.33
CA PRO A 101 5.33 -14.24 -8.77
C PRO A 101 6.64 -14.35 -9.58
N GLU A 102 6.57 -15.01 -10.73
CA GLU A 102 7.74 -15.21 -11.60
C GLU A 102 8.32 -13.89 -12.14
N ASP A 103 7.45 -12.88 -12.32
CA ASP A 103 7.86 -11.56 -12.82
C ASP A 103 8.35 -10.62 -11.72
N ALA A 104 8.39 -11.07 -10.46
CA ALA A 104 8.90 -10.25 -9.37
C ALA A 104 10.39 -10.00 -9.51
N THR A 105 10.80 -8.73 -9.32
CA THR A 105 12.20 -8.32 -9.42
C THR A 105 12.72 -7.94 -8.03
N PRO A 106 13.44 -8.88 -7.35
CA PRO A 106 14.01 -8.56 -6.04
C PRO A 106 15.16 -7.57 -6.18
N ASP A 107 15.44 -6.83 -5.10
CA ASP A 107 16.60 -5.96 -5.06
C ASP A 107 17.90 -6.79 -5.05
N ALA A 108 18.97 -6.19 -5.55
CA ALA A 108 20.27 -6.86 -5.59
C ALA A 108 20.73 -7.24 -4.17
N GLY A 109 21.08 -8.51 -3.97
CA GLY A 109 21.53 -9.01 -2.67
C GLY A 109 20.44 -9.20 -1.62
N GLU A 110 19.18 -9.08 -2.00
CA GLU A 110 18.06 -9.26 -1.06
C GLU A 110 17.88 -10.73 -0.70
N ASP A 111 17.68 -11.01 0.60
CA ASP A 111 17.38 -12.36 1.08
C ASP A 111 16.02 -12.81 0.52
N PRO A 112 15.94 -14.06 -0.02
CA PRO A 112 14.66 -14.57 -0.56
C PRO A 112 13.50 -14.55 0.43
N LYS A 113 13.77 -14.66 1.73
CA LYS A 113 12.73 -14.56 2.76
C LYS A 113 12.13 -13.17 2.83
N VAL A 114 12.96 -12.14 2.66
CA VAL A 114 12.52 -10.74 2.64
C VAL A 114 11.74 -10.46 1.37
N THR A 115 12.23 -10.94 0.22
CA THR A 115 11.53 -10.81 -1.06
C THR A 115 10.13 -11.40 -0.98
N ARG A 116 10.02 -12.62 -0.44
CA ARG A 116 8.73 -13.30 -0.29
C ARG A 116 7.77 -12.49 0.58
N ALA A 117 8.26 -11.98 1.71
CA ALA A 117 7.44 -11.20 2.63
C ALA A 117 6.92 -9.90 2.02
N LYS A 118 7.80 -9.12 1.39
CA LYS A 118 7.38 -7.84 0.83
C LYS A 118 6.42 -7.99 -0.34
N PHE A 119 6.64 -8.96 -1.22
CA PHE A 119 5.74 -9.20 -2.34
C PHE A 119 4.40 -9.79 -1.89
N PHE A 120 4.39 -10.58 -0.82
CA PHE A 120 3.14 -11.05 -0.24
C PHE A 120 2.27 -9.87 0.23
N ILE A 121 2.85 -8.94 0.99
CA ILE A 121 2.11 -7.77 1.49
C ILE A 121 1.63 -6.90 0.32
N ARG A 122 2.49 -6.66 -0.68
CA ARG A 122 2.09 -5.97 -1.90
C ARG A 122 0.88 -6.64 -2.55
N ASP A 123 0.93 -7.97 -2.70
CA ASP A 123 -0.11 -8.71 -3.40
C ASP A 123 -1.43 -8.76 -2.61
N GLU A 124 -1.39 -8.67 -1.29
CA GLU A 124 -2.60 -8.54 -0.48
C GLU A 124 -3.35 -7.25 -0.80
N PHE A 125 -2.62 -6.13 -0.98
CA PHE A 125 -3.23 -4.87 -1.42
C PHE A 125 -3.68 -4.94 -2.87
N LEU A 126 -2.86 -5.49 -3.76
CA LEU A 126 -3.21 -5.57 -5.18
C LEU A 126 -4.41 -6.47 -5.45
N ARG A 127 -4.60 -7.51 -4.65
CA ARG A 127 -5.77 -8.39 -4.74
C ARG A 127 -7.06 -7.58 -4.53
N ILE A 128 -7.05 -6.64 -3.60
CA ILE A 128 -8.19 -5.74 -3.38
C ILE A 128 -8.43 -4.88 -4.61
N SER A 129 -7.36 -4.33 -5.20
CA SER A 129 -7.46 -3.44 -6.35
C SER A 129 -7.92 -4.15 -7.62
N THR A 130 -7.63 -5.45 -7.76
CA THR A 130 -8.00 -6.21 -8.95
C THR A 130 -9.36 -6.91 -8.82
N ALA A 131 -9.87 -7.07 -7.60
CA ALA A 131 -11.13 -7.80 -7.36
C ALA A 131 -12.34 -7.12 -8.02
N THR A 132 -12.34 -5.81 -8.15
CA THR A 132 -13.44 -5.04 -8.75
C THR A 132 -13.22 -4.65 -10.20
N GLY A 133 -12.04 -4.86 -10.76
CA GLY A 133 -11.63 -4.85 -12.16
C GLY A 133 -12.40 -4.00 -13.18
N ASP A 134 -12.94 -2.83 -12.78
CA ASP A 134 -13.71 -1.99 -13.70
C ASP A 134 -12.85 -1.12 -14.63
N GLY A 135 -11.53 -1.11 -14.45
CA GLY A 135 -10.59 -0.37 -15.28
C GLY A 135 -10.64 1.16 -15.13
N LYS A 136 -11.40 1.67 -14.17
CA LYS A 136 -11.61 3.12 -14.00
C LYS A 136 -10.50 3.81 -13.21
N HIS A 137 -9.76 3.04 -12.39
CA HIS A 137 -8.63 3.55 -11.65
C HIS A 137 -7.61 2.44 -11.42
N TYR A 138 -6.40 2.83 -11.00
CA TYR A 138 -5.28 1.91 -10.86
C TYR A 138 -4.61 2.09 -9.52
N CYS A 139 -3.97 1.02 -9.03
CA CYS A 139 -3.09 1.04 -7.86
C CYS A 139 -1.64 0.93 -8.34
N TYR A 140 -0.80 1.87 -7.90
CA TYR A 140 0.62 1.93 -8.24
C TYR A 140 1.45 1.65 -6.99
N PRO A 141 1.92 0.41 -6.76
CA PRO A 141 2.67 0.07 -5.56
C PRO A 141 4.14 0.45 -5.65
N HIS A 142 4.71 0.95 -4.55
CA HIS A 142 6.12 1.28 -4.42
C HIS A 142 6.63 0.83 -3.07
N PHE A 143 7.78 0.16 -3.05
CA PHE A 143 8.46 -0.20 -1.80
C PHE A 143 9.30 0.98 -1.35
N THR A 144 9.09 1.46 -0.11
CA THR A 144 9.79 2.62 0.42
C THR A 144 10.38 2.35 1.79
N CYS A 145 11.41 3.13 2.12
CA CYS A 145 12.05 3.12 3.42
C CYS A 145 12.32 4.57 3.81
N ALA A 146 11.94 4.97 5.02
CA ALA A 146 12.03 6.35 5.47
C ALA A 146 13.46 6.91 5.49
N VAL A 147 14.46 6.02 5.55
CA VAL A 147 15.88 6.42 5.63
C VAL A 147 16.56 6.49 4.26
N ASP A 148 15.91 6.05 3.20
CA ASP A 148 16.50 6.02 1.85
C ASP A 148 16.01 7.23 1.04
N THR A 149 16.83 8.29 1.02
CA THR A 149 16.51 9.55 0.34
C THR A 149 16.39 9.39 -1.17
N GLU A 150 17.24 8.57 -1.80
CA GLU A 150 17.19 8.35 -3.25
C GLU A 150 15.94 7.59 -3.65
N ASN A 151 15.56 6.59 -2.88
CA ASN A 151 14.34 5.83 -3.11
C ASN A 151 13.11 6.75 -3.02
N ILE A 152 13.05 7.60 -2.01
CA ILE A 152 11.98 8.57 -1.85
C ILE A 152 11.93 9.54 -3.02
N ARG A 153 13.08 10.04 -3.48
CA ARG A 153 13.16 10.94 -4.63
C ARG A 153 12.65 10.27 -5.90
N ARG A 154 13.07 9.02 -6.15
CA ARG A 154 12.63 8.26 -7.31
C ARG A 154 11.12 8.03 -7.29
N VAL A 155 10.58 7.62 -6.15
CA VAL A 155 9.14 7.41 -5.99
C VAL A 155 8.36 8.71 -6.20
N PHE A 156 8.86 9.82 -5.67
CA PHE A 156 8.23 11.11 -5.86
C PHE A 156 8.18 11.50 -7.33
N ASN A 157 9.26 11.28 -8.09
CA ASN A 157 9.31 11.57 -9.52
C ASN A 157 8.34 10.68 -10.30
N ASP A 158 8.27 9.38 -9.96
CA ASP A 158 7.32 8.45 -10.58
C ASP A 158 5.88 8.88 -10.32
N CYS A 159 5.57 9.32 -9.11
CA CYS A 159 4.23 9.84 -8.77
C CYS A 159 3.88 11.06 -9.59
N ARG A 160 4.83 11.96 -9.80
CA ARG A 160 4.61 13.16 -10.61
C ARG A 160 4.27 12.78 -12.05
N ASP A 161 4.99 11.81 -12.62
CA ASP A 161 4.72 11.33 -13.98
C ASP A 161 3.34 10.68 -14.09
N ILE A 162 2.95 9.87 -13.11
CA ILE A 162 1.63 9.24 -13.06
C ILE A 162 0.53 10.31 -13.02
N ILE A 163 0.68 11.32 -12.21
CA ILE A 163 -0.28 12.43 -12.10
C ILE A 163 -0.41 13.16 -13.43
N GLN A 164 0.72 13.44 -14.11
CA GLN A 164 0.71 14.07 -15.43
C GLN A 164 0.00 13.22 -16.47
N ARG A 165 0.23 11.89 -16.48
CA ARG A 165 -0.48 10.98 -17.38
C ARG A 165 -1.98 10.99 -17.16
N MET A 166 -2.42 11.05 -15.90
CA MET A 166 -3.85 11.14 -15.58
C MET A 166 -4.47 12.42 -16.13
N HIS A 167 -3.79 13.56 -16.02
CA HIS A 167 -4.26 14.81 -16.59
C HIS A 167 -4.40 14.72 -18.10
N LEU A 168 -3.43 14.14 -18.80
CA LEU A 168 -3.49 13.95 -20.25
C LEU A 168 -4.68 13.09 -20.67
N LYS A 169 -4.95 12.01 -19.94
CA LYS A 169 -6.11 11.16 -20.22
C LYS A 169 -7.43 11.90 -20.05
N GLN A 170 -7.54 12.81 -19.10
CA GLN A 170 -8.74 13.62 -18.94
C GLN A 170 -8.96 14.55 -20.15
N TYR A 171 -7.90 15.10 -20.71
CA TYR A 171 -7.98 15.94 -21.91
C TYR A 171 -8.36 15.14 -23.15
N GLU A 172 -7.92 13.92 -23.29
CA GLU A 172 -8.27 13.06 -24.41
C GLU A 172 -9.75 12.65 -24.42
N LEU A 173 -10.39 12.64 -23.26
CA LEU A 173 -11.82 12.30 -23.12
C LEU A 173 -12.74 13.49 -23.39
N LEU A 174 -12.20 14.67 -23.51
CA LEU A 174 -12.95 15.89 -23.83
C LEU A 174 -12.87 16.22 -25.31
#